data_411aa1fee0be9e715ce1139190d496c1
#
_entry.id   411aa1fee0be9e715ce1139190d496c1
#
_cell.length_a   1.000
_cell.length_b   1.000
_cell.length_c   1.000
_cell.angle_alpha   90.00
_cell.angle_beta   90.00
_cell.angle_gamma   90.00
#
_symmetry.space_group_name_H-M   'P 1'
#
loop_
_entity.id
_entity.type
_entity.pdbx_description
1 polymer ?
#
loop_
_entity_poly.entity_id
_entity_poly.type
_entity_poly.pdbx_seq_one_letter_code
_entity_poly.pdbx_strand_id
1 'polypeptide(L)'
;FLGNSRFKFLAKQLNKKTAVVIFLFFSSGLFSQNINSAPKTEYIDSIITNTSYTKEHASKFGKIVIQDSGGRMKPANTFSSELLRKVSRSNSYNGLNSDQVLLSIMDNPGVWFNAPLVYIKSRQKGDTIKKIIGIDKDVKKAPLVSFFDSLGNYKLATNLEKAYLATVPTQIEKDIIELDRRVNLLYSALEGKIMRIFPVPNDANNKWVSFPEVNEVEFNGADSLYVNNVLQLYFQTLRVSRESSNYSQSEELLESIKGYQVKYGSDVMPSDLKISSEIIYNKADIFNRLYKWYLLLGFSLLLILILQIFNDKKFYNILIKIIEYTIYFLFILNPIGLAARWYIA
;
A
#
# COMPACT_ATOMS: atom_id res chain seq x y z
N PHE A 1 12.08 -22.51 -13.36
CA PHE A 1 13.50 -22.11 -13.55
C PHE A 1 13.78 -20.66 -13.15
N LEU A 2 12.81 -19.76 -13.17
CA LEU A 2 12.98 -18.33 -12.77
C LEU A 2 12.89 -18.05 -11.26
N GLY A 3 12.45 -19.04 -10.47
CA GLY A 3 12.29 -18.88 -9.00
C GLY A 3 13.60 -18.90 -8.22
N ASN A 4 14.59 -19.67 -8.69
CA ASN A 4 15.80 -19.98 -7.91
C ASN A 4 16.83 -18.83 -7.90
N SER A 5 16.90 -18.00 -8.94
CA SER A 5 17.79 -16.85 -9.01
C SER A 5 17.28 -15.66 -8.19
N ARG A 6 15.95 -15.45 -8.14
CA ARG A 6 15.33 -14.39 -7.33
C ARG A 6 15.43 -14.69 -5.84
N PHE A 7 15.26 -15.95 -5.43
CA PHE A 7 15.40 -16.34 -4.03
C PHE A 7 16.84 -16.17 -3.53
N LYS A 8 17.84 -16.60 -4.31
CA LYS A 8 19.26 -16.38 -4.00
C LYS A 8 19.60 -14.89 -3.99
N PHE A 9 19.00 -14.09 -4.83
CA PHE A 9 19.17 -12.64 -4.86
C PHE A 9 18.55 -11.98 -3.63
N LEU A 10 17.31 -12.33 -3.25
CA LEU A 10 16.63 -11.81 -2.07
C LEU A 10 17.28 -12.28 -0.77
N ALA A 11 17.65 -13.56 -0.67
CA ALA A 11 18.39 -14.09 0.48
C ALA A 11 19.81 -13.47 0.61
N LYS A 12 20.45 -13.12 -0.50
CA LYS A 12 21.76 -12.45 -0.52
C LYS A 12 21.65 -10.95 -0.23
N GLN A 13 20.54 -10.30 -0.57
CA GLN A 13 20.25 -8.91 -0.17
C GLN A 13 19.82 -8.79 1.29
N LEU A 14 19.13 -9.78 1.86
CA LEU A 14 18.81 -9.87 3.28
C LEU A 14 20.04 -10.21 4.14
N ASN A 15 21.18 -10.51 3.52
CA ASN A 15 22.41 -10.83 4.23
C ASN A 15 23.06 -9.57 4.82
N LYS A 16 23.22 -9.59 6.16
CA LYS A 16 24.07 -8.79 7.07
C LYS A 16 24.29 -7.28 6.81
N LYS A 17 24.40 -6.80 5.57
CA LYS A 17 24.64 -5.37 5.32
C LYS A 17 23.39 -4.50 5.41
N THR A 18 22.24 -5.01 4.99
CA THR A 18 20.97 -4.27 5.05
C THR A 18 20.38 -4.26 6.47
N ALA A 19 20.54 -5.35 7.22
CA ALA A 19 20.20 -5.40 8.64
C ALA A 19 21.05 -4.44 9.48
N VAL A 20 22.32 -4.25 9.13
CA VAL A 20 23.23 -3.31 9.80
C VAL A 20 22.85 -1.84 9.53
N VAL A 21 22.36 -1.51 8.36
CA VAL A 21 21.92 -0.12 8.04
C VAL A 21 20.64 0.23 8.80
N ILE A 22 19.69 -0.71 8.93
CA ILE A 22 18.48 -0.50 9.77
C ILE A 22 18.87 -0.39 11.25
N PHE A 23 19.86 -1.16 11.72
CA PHE A 23 20.34 -1.11 13.10
C PHE A 23 21.08 0.21 13.42
N LEU A 24 21.79 0.80 12.47
CA LEU A 24 22.51 2.08 12.65
C LEU A 24 21.55 3.29 12.69
N PHE A 25 20.38 3.23 12.07
CA PHE A 25 19.34 4.26 12.23
C PHE A 25 18.63 4.19 13.60
N PHE A 26 18.71 3.06 14.33
CA PHE A 26 18.15 2.90 15.67
C PHE A 26 19.09 3.37 16.80
N SER A 27 20.39 3.61 16.53
CA SER A 27 21.38 3.88 17.58
C SER A 27 21.51 5.35 17.99
N SER A 28 20.76 6.28 17.41
CA SER A 28 20.86 7.71 17.72
C SER A 28 19.64 8.31 18.42
N GLY A 29 19.03 7.60 19.38
CA GLY A 29 17.96 8.22 20.15
C GLY A 29 17.40 7.31 21.27
N LEU A 30 18.00 7.37 22.45
CA LEU A 30 17.38 7.13 23.77
C LEU A 30 16.32 6.01 23.87
N PHE A 31 16.73 4.72 23.85
CA PHE A 31 15.99 3.67 24.52
C PHE A 31 16.92 2.70 25.23
N SER A 32 17.39 3.13 26.43
CA SER A 32 17.82 2.21 27.46
C SER A 32 16.60 1.84 28.29
N GLN A 33 15.78 0.91 27.81
CA GLN A 33 14.79 0.21 28.62
C GLN A 33 14.52 -1.15 27.99
N ASN A 34 14.76 -2.21 28.79
CA ASN A 34 14.39 -3.62 28.62
C ASN A 34 13.91 -4.10 27.24
N ILE A 35 14.81 -4.76 26.53
CA ILE A 35 14.63 -5.32 25.18
C ILE A 35 13.66 -6.52 25.12
N ASN A 36 12.87 -6.80 26.15
CA ASN A 36 12.05 -8.01 26.25
C ASN A 36 10.55 -7.89 26.01
N SER A 37 10.04 -6.72 25.60
CA SER A 37 8.65 -6.62 25.14
C SER A 37 8.55 -5.70 23.92
N ALA A 38 8.01 -6.21 22.80
CA ALA A 38 7.59 -5.36 21.71
C ALA A 38 6.69 -4.24 22.27
N PRO A 39 6.84 -2.96 21.82
CA PRO A 39 6.01 -1.88 22.31
C PRO A 39 4.54 -2.23 22.15
N LYS A 40 3.73 -1.96 23.18
CA LYS A 40 2.29 -2.27 23.14
C LYS A 40 1.68 -1.62 21.89
N THR A 41 0.83 -2.35 21.20
CA THR A 41 0.15 -1.88 19.98
C THR A 41 -0.49 -0.51 20.17
N GLU A 42 -1.14 -0.26 21.32
CA GLU A 42 -1.75 1.01 21.69
C GLU A 42 -0.76 2.18 21.69
N TYR A 43 0.47 1.95 22.14
CA TYR A 43 1.51 2.99 22.13
C TYR A 43 1.95 3.33 20.71
N ILE A 44 2.16 2.32 19.84
CA ILE A 44 2.50 2.53 18.44
C ILE A 44 1.36 3.26 17.71
N ASP A 45 0.11 2.85 17.95
CA ASP A 45 -1.08 3.47 17.39
C ASP A 45 -1.23 4.93 17.81
N SER A 46 -0.92 5.26 19.07
CA SER A 46 -0.93 6.64 19.55
C SER A 46 0.14 7.49 18.86
N ILE A 47 1.36 6.97 18.68
CA ILE A 47 2.41 7.68 17.94
C ILE A 47 1.96 7.93 16.49
N ILE A 48 1.46 6.92 15.79
CA ILE A 48 1.01 7.04 14.40
C ILE A 48 -0.09 8.10 14.28
N THR A 49 -1.05 8.09 15.19
CA THR A 49 -2.16 9.07 15.16
C THR A 49 -1.67 10.49 15.44
N ASN A 50 -0.83 10.66 16.45
CA ASN A 50 -0.31 11.97 16.84
C ASN A 50 0.70 12.55 15.84
N THR A 51 1.38 11.69 15.07
CA THR A 51 2.31 12.12 14.02
C THR A 51 1.71 12.10 12.62
N SER A 52 0.40 11.89 12.48
CA SER A 52 -0.29 11.88 11.21
C SER A 52 -0.37 13.27 10.56
N TYR A 53 -0.47 13.29 9.25
CA TYR A 53 -0.61 14.51 8.44
C TYR A 53 -2.07 14.75 8.06
N THR A 54 -2.42 15.98 7.67
CA THR A 54 -3.78 16.31 7.24
C THR A 54 -4.17 15.54 5.98
N LYS A 55 -5.46 15.25 5.83
CA LYS A 55 -5.99 14.56 4.64
C LYS A 55 -5.76 15.38 3.37
N GLU A 56 -5.84 16.70 3.49
CA GLU A 56 -5.64 17.67 2.42
C GLU A 56 -4.22 17.56 1.86
N HIS A 57 -3.21 17.65 2.72
CA HIS A 57 -1.81 17.55 2.31
C HIS A 57 -1.47 16.15 1.77
N ALA A 58 -1.90 15.09 2.46
CA ALA A 58 -1.72 13.72 1.99
C ALA A 58 -2.38 13.49 0.60
N SER A 59 -3.52 14.11 0.33
CA SER A 59 -4.17 14.07 -0.99
C SER A 59 -3.34 14.78 -2.08
N LYS A 60 -2.62 15.87 -1.75
CA LYS A 60 -1.69 16.53 -2.69
C LYS A 60 -0.48 15.63 -2.97
N PHE A 61 0.10 15.04 -1.94
CA PHE A 61 1.15 14.03 -2.08
C PHE A 61 0.69 12.85 -2.94
N GLY A 62 -0.54 12.38 -2.77
CA GLY A 62 -1.15 11.31 -3.56
C GLY A 62 -1.22 11.58 -5.07
N LYS A 63 -1.05 12.82 -5.52
CA LYS A 63 -1.00 13.19 -6.95
C LYS A 63 0.39 13.07 -7.59
N ILE A 64 1.44 12.92 -6.79
CA ILE A 64 2.79 12.65 -7.32
C ILE A 64 2.73 11.35 -8.13
N VAL A 65 3.39 11.36 -9.29
CA VAL A 65 3.42 10.19 -10.17
C VAL A 65 4.56 9.27 -9.73
N ILE A 66 4.31 7.98 -9.78
CA ILE A 66 5.32 6.95 -9.55
C ILE A 66 5.36 5.99 -10.75
N GLN A 67 6.53 5.45 -11.03
CA GLN A 67 6.69 4.32 -11.94
C GLN A 67 6.66 3.02 -11.14
N ASP A 68 5.73 2.12 -11.44
CA ASP A 68 5.70 0.81 -10.79
C ASP A 68 6.76 -0.15 -11.36
N SER A 69 6.85 -1.35 -10.78
CA SER A 69 7.84 -2.37 -11.21
C SER A 69 7.60 -2.89 -12.64
N GLY A 70 6.44 -2.65 -13.21
CA GLY A 70 6.08 -2.99 -14.59
C GLY A 70 6.30 -1.83 -15.57
N GLY A 71 6.79 -0.68 -15.11
CA GLY A 71 7.01 0.51 -15.92
C GLY A 71 5.77 1.40 -16.09
N ARG A 72 4.61 1.03 -15.52
CA ARG A 72 3.39 1.85 -15.59
C ARG A 72 3.51 3.07 -14.70
N MET A 73 3.14 4.23 -15.26
CA MET A 73 2.97 5.47 -14.52
C MET A 73 1.61 5.51 -13.82
N LYS A 74 1.60 5.80 -12.53
CA LYS A 74 0.37 5.92 -11.74
C LYS A 74 0.51 6.92 -10.60
N PRO A 75 -0.60 7.51 -10.11
CA PRO A 75 -0.55 8.38 -8.93
C PRO A 75 -0.12 7.60 -7.68
N ALA A 76 0.60 8.25 -6.78
CA ALA A 76 0.95 7.69 -5.47
C ALA A 76 -0.31 7.25 -4.68
N ASN A 77 -1.47 7.90 -4.88
CA ASN A 77 -2.77 7.51 -4.33
C ASN A 77 -3.20 6.09 -4.76
N THR A 78 -3.04 5.74 -6.03
CA THR A 78 -3.33 4.38 -6.52
C THR A 78 -2.44 3.37 -5.81
N PHE A 79 -1.15 3.68 -5.73
CA PHE A 79 -0.19 2.83 -5.06
C PHE A 79 -0.49 2.69 -3.56
N SER A 80 -0.75 3.79 -2.84
CA SER A 80 -1.07 3.77 -1.40
C SER A 80 -2.28 2.90 -1.09
N SER A 81 -3.32 3.00 -1.92
CA SER A 81 -4.52 2.17 -1.81
C SER A 81 -4.25 0.69 -2.07
N GLU A 82 -3.44 0.38 -3.09
CA GLU A 82 -3.04 -0.99 -3.40
C GLU A 82 -2.17 -1.60 -2.29
N LEU A 83 -1.19 -0.84 -1.80
CA LEU A 83 -0.29 -1.25 -0.71
C LEU A 83 -1.12 -1.65 0.52
N LEU A 84 -1.97 -0.73 0.99
CA LEU A 84 -2.73 -0.94 2.20
C LEU A 84 -3.70 -2.13 2.08
N ARG A 85 -4.40 -2.28 0.95
CA ARG A 85 -5.28 -3.43 0.68
C ARG A 85 -4.51 -4.74 0.57
N LYS A 86 -3.36 -4.76 -0.12
CA LYS A 86 -2.57 -5.97 -0.30
C LYS A 86 -1.95 -6.43 1.02
N VAL A 87 -1.42 -5.50 1.82
CA VAL A 87 -0.75 -5.82 3.09
C VAL A 87 -1.75 -6.09 4.21
N SER A 88 -2.72 -5.20 4.42
CA SER A 88 -3.58 -5.21 5.61
C SER A 88 -5.00 -5.71 5.38
N ARG A 89 -5.41 -5.94 4.12
CA ARG A 89 -6.81 -6.23 3.75
C ARG A 89 -7.79 -5.15 4.21
N SER A 90 -7.31 -3.92 4.35
CA SER A 90 -8.10 -2.76 4.80
C SER A 90 -7.84 -1.57 3.85
N ASN A 91 -8.77 -0.61 3.83
CA ASN A 91 -8.61 0.65 3.08
C ASN A 91 -8.15 1.81 3.98
N SER A 92 -8.01 1.57 5.30
CA SER A 92 -7.61 2.55 6.29
C SER A 92 -6.87 1.89 7.45
N TYR A 93 -6.15 2.69 8.22
CA TYR A 93 -5.50 2.28 9.46
C TYR A 93 -5.79 3.33 10.54
N ASN A 94 -6.47 2.94 11.63
CA ASN A 94 -6.82 3.83 12.75
C ASN A 94 -7.43 5.18 12.31
N GLY A 95 -8.35 5.16 11.35
CA GLY A 95 -9.00 6.37 10.81
C GLY A 95 -8.18 7.12 9.74
N LEU A 96 -6.92 6.78 9.54
CA LEU A 96 -6.08 7.34 8.49
C LEU A 96 -6.41 6.69 7.14
N ASN A 97 -6.51 7.50 6.10
CA ASN A 97 -6.65 7.00 4.74
C ASN A 97 -5.32 6.48 4.17
N SER A 98 -5.35 5.81 3.03
CA SER A 98 -4.16 5.20 2.43
C SER A 98 -3.05 6.20 2.12
N ASP A 99 -3.37 7.44 1.71
CA ASP A 99 -2.37 8.47 1.40
C ASP A 99 -1.67 8.95 2.67
N GLN A 100 -2.43 9.14 3.77
CA GLN A 100 -1.86 9.48 5.06
C GLN A 100 -0.97 8.35 5.59
N VAL A 101 -1.39 7.10 5.41
CA VAL A 101 -0.60 5.92 5.79
C VAL A 101 0.71 5.85 5.00
N LEU A 102 0.66 5.99 3.67
CA LEU A 102 1.88 5.95 2.85
C LEU A 102 2.84 7.08 3.20
N LEU A 103 2.33 8.31 3.33
CA LEU A 103 3.14 9.47 3.69
C LEU A 103 3.80 9.29 5.05
N SER A 104 3.07 8.76 6.04
CA SER A 104 3.59 8.46 7.37
C SER A 104 4.58 7.28 7.37
N ILE A 105 4.39 6.27 6.53
CA ILE A 105 5.36 5.17 6.33
C ILE A 105 6.69 5.71 5.83
N MET A 106 6.65 6.62 4.86
CA MET A 106 7.88 7.21 4.29
C MET A 106 8.60 8.13 5.26
N ASP A 107 7.85 8.86 6.10
CA ASP A 107 8.44 9.78 7.09
C ASP A 107 8.98 9.05 8.33
N ASN A 108 8.26 8.03 8.81
CA ASN A 108 8.58 7.31 10.06
C ASN A 108 8.60 5.77 9.86
N PRO A 109 9.45 5.21 9.00
CA PRO A 109 9.47 3.78 8.71
C PRO A 109 9.68 2.91 9.95
N GLY A 110 10.45 3.38 10.94
CA GLY A 110 10.72 2.65 12.18
C GLY A 110 9.47 2.43 13.05
N VAL A 111 8.57 3.39 13.11
CA VAL A 111 7.30 3.25 13.82
C VAL A 111 6.42 2.22 13.09
N TRP A 112 6.34 2.30 11.77
CA TRP A 112 5.52 1.40 10.96
C TRP A 112 6.09 -0.03 10.88
N PHE A 113 7.39 -0.23 11.11
CA PHE A 113 7.97 -1.56 11.28
C PHE A 113 7.36 -2.32 12.48
N ASN A 114 6.92 -1.57 13.49
CA ASN A 114 6.28 -2.08 14.70
C ASN A 114 4.73 -2.02 14.67
N ALA A 115 4.12 -1.45 13.63
CA ALA A 115 2.67 -1.34 13.50
C ALA A 115 2.05 -2.67 13.03
N PRO A 116 0.93 -3.13 13.61
CA PRO A 116 0.27 -4.39 13.22
C PRO A 116 -0.49 -4.24 11.90
N LEU A 117 0.25 -4.23 10.79
CA LEU A 117 -0.27 -3.97 9.45
C LEU A 117 -0.41 -5.24 8.60
N VAL A 118 0.48 -6.22 8.76
CA VAL A 118 0.52 -7.41 7.91
C VAL A 118 -0.61 -8.37 8.26
N TYR A 119 -1.58 -8.51 7.36
CA TYR A 119 -2.71 -9.43 7.54
C TYR A 119 -2.28 -10.89 7.43
N ILE A 120 -2.64 -11.69 8.42
CA ILE A 120 -2.42 -13.13 8.48
C ILE A 120 -3.76 -13.83 8.35
N LYS A 121 -3.83 -14.74 7.38
CA LYS A 121 -5.04 -15.51 7.13
C LYS A 121 -5.27 -16.51 8.25
N SER A 122 -6.36 -16.34 9.00
CA SER A 122 -6.78 -17.30 10.02
C SER A 122 -7.53 -18.46 9.37
N ARG A 123 -7.05 -19.70 9.56
CA ARG A 123 -7.76 -20.94 9.22
C ARG A 123 -7.73 -21.84 10.44
N GLN A 124 -8.66 -22.79 10.56
CA GLN A 124 -8.73 -23.75 11.67
C GLN A 124 -7.42 -24.56 11.89
N LYS A 125 -6.60 -24.70 10.84
CA LYS A 125 -5.23 -25.27 10.88
C LYS A 125 -4.13 -24.22 10.76
N GLY A 126 -4.45 -22.91 10.74
CA GLY A 126 -3.54 -21.82 10.42
C GLY A 126 -2.68 -21.32 11.57
N ASP A 127 -2.77 -21.94 12.73
CA ASP A 127 -1.94 -21.58 13.89
C ASP A 127 -0.46 -21.88 13.69
N THR A 128 -0.11 -22.69 12.69
CA THR A 128 1.29 -23.03 12.38
C THR A 128 2.11 -21.79 12.03
N ILE A 129 1.59 -20.93 11.15
CA ILE A 129 2.30 -19.69 10.75
C ILE A 129 2.44 -18.76 11.95
N LYS A 130 1.37 -18.57 12.72
CA LYS A 130 1.37 -17.71 13.91
C LYS A 130 2.33 -18.22 14.98
N LYS A 131 2.43 -19.55 15.18
CA LYS A 131 3.42 -20.17 16.08
C LYS A 131 4.85 -19.89 15.61
N ILE A 132 5.15 -20.00 14.30
CA ILE A 132 6.49 -19.76 13.76
C ILE A 132 6.92 -18.31 14.03
N ILE A 133 6.03 -17.33 13.81
CA ILE A 133 6.35 -15.93 14.03
C ILE A 133 6.21 -15.47 15.47
N GLY A 134 5.64 -16.31 16.36
CA GLY A 134 5.54 -16.03 17.79
C GLY A 134 4.42 -15.07 18.18
N ILE A 135 3.24 -15.18 17.55
CA ILE A 135 2.07 -14.34 17.87
C ILE A 135 0.88 -15.20 18.31
N ASP A 136 -0.06 -14.58 19.02
CA ASP A 136 -1.26 -15.23 19.51
C ASP A 136 -2.20 -15.68 18.38
N LYS A 137 -2.97 -16.74 18.64
CA LYS A 137 -3.88 -17.37 17.67
C LYS A 137 -4.97 -16.41 17.16
N ASP A 138 -5.44 -15.50 18.02
CA ASP A 138 -6.54 -14.58 17.71
C ASP A 138 -6.11 -13.33 16.95
N VAL A 139 -4.81 -13.07 16.88
CA VAL A 139 -4.24 -11.92 16.18
C VAL A 139 -4.43 -12.09 14.67
N LYS A 140 -5.08 -11.12 14.03
CA LYS A 140 -5.32 -11.10 12.57
C LYS A 140 -4.28 -10.31 11.79
N LYS A 141 -3.60 -9.38 12.44
CA LYS A 141 -2.56 -8.55 11.82
C LYS A 141 -1.34 -8.50 12.72
N ALA A 142 -0.17 -8.71 12.15
CA ALA A 142 1.11 -8.67 12.86
C ALA A 142 1.96 -7.48 12.44
N PRO A 143 2.79 -6.94 13.33
CA PRO A 143 3.82 -5.99 12.94
C PRO A 143 4.94 -6.70 12.17
N LEU A 144 5.63 -5.94 11.31
CA LEU A 144 6.70 -6.50 10.47
C LEU A 144 7.85 -7.09 11.33
N VAL A 145 8.15 -6.49 12.46
CA VAL A 145 9.17 -6.99 13.40
C VAL A 145 8.94 -8.43 13.85
N SER A 146 7.69 -8.89 13.93
CA SER A 146 7.35 -10.28 14.35
C SER A 146 7.90 -11.35 13.40
N PHE A 147 8.18 -10.98 12.16
CA PHE A 147 8.70 -11.89 11.13
C PHE A 147 10.22 -12.09 11.19
N PHE A 148 10.90 -11.37 12.06
CA PHE A 148 12.35 -11.47 12.24
C PHE A 148 12.67 -11.95 13.65
N ASP A 149 13.76 -12.69 13.80
CA ASP A 149 14.30 -13.07 15.11
C ASP A 149 15.18 -11.95 15.71
N SER A 150 15.73 -12.18 16.90
CA SER A 150 16.62 -11.22 17.58
C SER A 150 17.93 -10.98 16.84
N LEU A 151 18.30 -11.85 15.92
CA LEU A 151 19.50 -11.72 15.07
C LEU A 151 19.19 -11.08 13.70
N GLY A 152 17.90 -10.73 13.44
CA GLY A 152 17.44 -10.18 12.19
C GLY A 152 17.21 -11.22 11.08
N ASN A 153 17.18 -12.53 11.39
CA ASN A 153 16.90 -13.55 10.40
C ASN A 153 15.37 -13.66 10.17
N TYR A 154 15.00 -13.91 8.92
CA TYR A 154 13.59 -14.08 8.55
C TYR A 154 13.05 -15.44 9.01
N LYS A 155 12.10 -15.45 9.95
CA LYS A 155 11.57 -16.68 10.58
C LYS A 155 10.89 -17.64 9.60
N LEU A 156 10.35 -17.14 8.48
CA LEU A 156 9.68 -17.98 7.47
C LEU A 156 10.63 -18.54 6.40
N ALA A 157 11.92 -18.22 6.42
CA ALA A 157 12.87 -18.55 5.34
C ALA A 157 12.86 -20.04 4.98
N THR A 158 13.02 -20.94 5.97
CA THR A 158 13.05 -22.39 5.76
C THR A 158 11.71 -22.95 5.25
N ASN A 159 10.60 -22.41 5.75
CA ASN A 159 9.26 -22.83 5.30
C ASN A 159 8.96 -22.36 3.89
N LEU A 160 9.44 -21.17 3.54
CA LEU A 160 9.29 -20.58 2.21
C LEU A 160 10.11 -21.36 1.17
N GLU A 161 11.34 -21.76 1.52
CA GLU A 161 12.18 -22.59 0.65
C GLU A 161 11.47 -23.92 0.34
N LYS A 162 10.95 -24.61 1.36
CA LYS A 162 10.15 -25.84 1.19
C LYS A 162 8.93 -25.59 0.29
N ALA A 163 8.23 -24.48 0.48
CA ALA A 163 7.04 -24.15 -0.29
C ALA A 163 7.35 -23.90 -1.78
N TYR A 164 8.50 -23.32 -2.11
CA TYR A 164 8.93 -23.10 -3.49
C TYR A 164 9.52 -24.36 -4.17
N LEU A 165 10.07 -25.28 -3.40
CA LEU A 165 10.58 -26.56 -3.90
C LEU A 165 9.47 -27.61 -4.14
N ALA A 166 8.30 -27.43 -3.51
CA ALA A 166 7.19 -28.37 -3.64
C ALA A 166 6.62 -28.38 -5.07
N THR A 167 6.54 -29.55 -5.69
CA THR A 167 5.93 -29.73 -7.02
C THR A 167 4.45 -29.34 -7.00
N VAL A 168 3.73 -29.70 -5.92
CA VAL A 168 2.34 -29.30 -5.66
C VAL A 168 2.26 -28.73 -4.25
N PRO A 169 2.33 -27.38 -4.10
CA PRO A 169 2.27 -26.75 -2.81
C PRO A 169 0.96 -27.03 -2.07
N THR A 170 1.06 -27.43 -0.81
CA THR A 170 -0.06 -27.56 0.12
C THR A 170 -0.72 -26.20 0.38
N GLN A 171 -1.89 -26.19 0.98
CA GLN A 171 -2.58 -24.93 1.30
C GLN A 171 -1.80 -24.06 2.29
N ILE A 172 -1.06 -24.66 3.23
CA ILE A 172 -0.21 -23.93 4.18
C ILE A 172 0.95 -23.27 3.44
N GLU A 173 1.61 -23.99 2.53
CA GLU A 173 2.70 -23.46 1.71
C GLU A 173 2.22 -22.30 0.82
N LYS A 174 1.03 -22.42 0.22
CA LYS A 174 0.41 -21.31 -0.53
C LYS A 174 0.14 -20.08 0.35
N ASP A 175 -0.34 -20.29 1.58
CA ASP A 175 -0.60 -19.22 2.53
C ASP A 175 0.72 -18.55 3.00
N ILE A 176 1.81 -19.33 3.17
CA ILE A 176 3.17 -18.81 3.46
C ILE A 176 3.70 -17.96 2.32
N ILE A 177 3.59 -18.42 1.07
CA ILE A 177 4.01 -17.64 -0.12
C ILE A 177 3.21 -16.34 -0.24
N GLU A 178 1.89 -16.40 0.00
CA GLU A 178 1.04 -15.20 -0.03
C GLU A 178 1.41 -14.21 1.09
N LEU A 179 1.72 -14.71 2.28
CA LEU A 179 2.16 -13.90 3.41
C LEU A 179 3.53 -13.27 3.15
N ASP A 180 4.47 -14.02 2.62
CA ASP A 180 5.79 -13.51 2.22
C ASP A 180 5.70 -12.34 1.24
N ARG A 181 4.80 -12.45 0.24
CA ARG A 181 4.55 -11.33 -0.69
C ARG A 181 4.07 -10.06 0.03
N ARG A 182 3.27 -10.19 1.10
CA ARG A 182 2.81 -9.04 1.89
C ARG A 182 3.95 -8.45 2.72
N VAL A 183 4.75 -9.31 3.35
CA VAL A 183 5.93 -8.92 4.12
C VAL A 183 6.91 -8.17 3.24
N ASN A 184 7.25 -8.73 2.07
CA ASN A 184 8.19 -8.11 1.13
C ASN A 184 7.66 -6.79 0.57
N LEU A 185 6.35 -6.70 0.29
CA LEU A 185 5.73 -5.45 -0.19
C LEU A 185 5.81 -4.35 0.86
N LEU A 186 5.48 -4.64 2.12
CA LEU A 186 5.59 -3.67 3.21
C LEU A 186 7.05 -3.30 3.49
N TYR A 187 7.95 -4.28 3.49
CA TYR A 187 9.37 -4.05 3.70
C TYR A 187 9.95 -3.10 2.64
N SER A 188 9.64 -3.35 1.36
CA SER A 188 10.06 -2.48 0.26
C SER A 188 9.44 -1.07 0.35
N ALA A 189 8.22 -0.95 0.91
CA ALA A 189 7.60 0.35 1.16
C ALA A 189 8.36 1.12 2.26
N LEU A 190 8.70 0.46 3.36
CA LEU A 190 9.48 1.04 4.46
C LEU A 190 10.89 1.46 4.03
N GLU A 191 11.52 0.71 3.12
CA GLU A 191 12.80 1.08 2.52
C GLU A 191 12.69 2.23 1.49
N GLY A 192 11.48 2.63 1.09
CA GLY A 192 11.25 3.63 0.05
C GLY A 192 11.55 3.18 -1.38
N LYS A 193 11.97 1.94 -1.59
CA LYS A 193 12.37 1.41 -2.92
C LYS A 193 11.27 1.37 -3.96
N ILE A 194 10.02 1.33 -3.51
CA ILE A 194 8.87 1.28 -4.41
C ILE A 194 8.39 2.65 -4.90
N MET A 195 8.89 3.73 -4.27
CA MET A 195 8.52 5.10 -4.64
C MET A 195 9.48 5.64 -5.70
N ARG A 196 9.40 5.10 -6.92
CA ARG A 196 10.18 5.57 -8.06
C ARG A 196 9.56 6.84 -8.61
N ILE A 197 9.98 7.97 -8.08
CA ILE A 197 9.44 9.30 -8.37
C ILE A 197 10.40 10.18 -9.19
N PHE A 198 11.67 9.77 -9.34
CA PHE A 198 12.67 10.55 -10.05
C PHE A 198 12.93 9.99 -11.44
N PRO A 199 12.47 10.65 -12.51
CA PRO A 199 12.87 10.30 -13.87
C PRO A 199 14.38 10.46 -14.06
N VAL A 200 14.98 9.50 -14.74
CA VAL A 200 16.41 9.57 -15.13
C VAL A 200 16.51 10.38 -16.41
N PRO A 201 17.26 11.50 -16.43
CA PRO A 201 17.40 12.33 -17.62
C PRO A 201 17.98 11.55 -18.81
N ASN A 202 17.37 11.67 -19.98
CA ASN A 202 17.81 11.06 -21.25
C ASN A 202 17.91 9.51 -21.23
N ASP A 203 17.22 8.82 -20.32
CA ASP A 203 17.15 7.36 -20.34
C ASP A 203 16.24 6.87 -21.48
N ALA A 204 16.77 6.02 -22.35
CA ALA A 204 16.06 5.51 -23.54
C ALA A 204 14.81 4.70 -23.21
N ASN A 205 14.70 4.13 -22.00
CA ASN A 205 13.58 3.34 -21.53
C ASN A 205 12.65 4.14 -20.60
N ASN A 206 12.85 5.45 -20.46
CA ASN A 206 12.10 6.31 -19.54
C ASN A 206 12.11 5.73 -18.10
N LYS A 207 13.27 5.30 -17.61
CA LYS A 207 13.43 4.73 -16.28
C LYS A 207 13.27 5.80 -15.21
N TRP A 208 12.48 5.47 -14.18
CA TRP A 208 12.40 6.27 -12.96
C TRP A 208 13.02 5.50 -11.80
N VAL A 209 13.62 6.20 -10.87
CA VAL A 209 14.25 5.62 -9.69
C VAL A 209 13.64 6.14 -8.40
N SER A 210 13.74 5.32 -7.37
CA SER A 210 13.40 5.70 -6.00
C SER A 210 14.58 6.40 -5.32
N PHE A 211 14.35 7.07 -4.20
CA PHE A 211 15.40 7.75 -3.44
C PHE A 211 16.58 6.81 -3.08
N PRO A 212 16.37 5.56 -2.61
CA PRO A 212 17.49 4.65 -2.38
C PRO A 212 18.26 4.22 -3.64
N GLU A 213 17.61 4.28 -4.82
CA GLU A 213 18.22 3.90 -6.11
C GLU A 213 18.95 5.07 -6.79
N VAL A 214 18.84 6.30 -6.26
CA VAL A 214 19.48 7.51 -6.87
C VAL A 214 20.98 7.35 -7.05
N ASN A 215 21.65 6.70 -6.09
CA ASN A 215 23.11 6.48 -6.14
C ASN A 215 23.53 5.36 -7.10
N GLU A 216 22.58 4.62 -7.67
CA GLU A 216 22.85 3.56 -8.67
C GLU A 216 22.82 4.11 -10.11
N VAL A 217 22.49 5.39 -10.27
CA VAL A 217 22.33 6.08 -11.58
C VAL A 217 23.09 7.39 -11.56
N GLU A 218 23.67 7.76 -12.68
CA GLU A 218 24.37 9.02 -12.84
C GLU A 218 23.39 10.18 -13.06
N PHE A 219 23.33 11.10 -12.11
CA PHE A 219 22.70 12.40 -12.26
C PHE A 219 23.81 13.47 -12.29
N ASN A 220 23.68 14.43 -13.19
CA ASN A 220 24.70 15.45 -13.40
C ASN A 220 24.41 16.76 -12.66
N GLY A 221 25.46 17.39 -12.10
CA GLY A 221 25.43 18.76 -11.59
C GLY A 221 24.30 19.06 -10.61
N ALA A 222 23.47 20.04 -10.94
CA ALA A 222 22.36 20.48 -10.09
C ALA A 222 21.28 19.41 -9.88
N ASP A 223 21.04 18.55 -10.87
CA ASP A 223 20.03 17.49 -10.77
C ASP A 223 20.45 16.44 -9.72
N SER A 224 21.73 16.09 -9.65
CA SER A 224 22.26 15.21 -8.59
C SER A 224 22.03 15.80 -7.20
N LEU A 225 22.36 17.09 -7.00
CA LEU A 225 22.09 17.76 -5.73
C LEU A 225 20.59 17.78 -5.40
N TYR A 226 19.75 18.02 -6.40
CA TYR A 226 18.30 18.06 -6.21
C TYR A 226 17.73 16.72 -5.76
N VAL A 227 17.95 15.64 -6.51
CA VAL A 227 17.35 14.31 -6.22
C VAL A 227 17.85 13.71 -4.91
N ASN A 228 19.09 14.02 -4.51
CA ASN A 228 19.66 13.55 -3.24
C ASN A 228 19.12 14.28 -2.00
N ASN A 229 18.57 15.49 -2.16
CA ASN A 229 18.20 16.33 -1.01
C ASN A 229 16.71 16.64 -0.91
N VAL A 230 15.96 16.68 -2.04
CA VAL A 230 14.60 17.20 -2.06
C VAL A 230 13.65 16.43 -1.15
N LEU A 231 13.70 15.09 -1.10
CA LEU A 231 12.83 14.31 -0.22
C LEU A 231 13.16 14.51 1.25
N GLN A 232 14.43 14.58 1.61
CA GLN A 232 14.83 14.83 2.98
C GLN A 232 14.35 16.21 3.43
N LEU A 233 14.53 17.23 2.59
CA LEU A 233 14.06 18.58 2.85
C LEU A 233 12.52 18.60 2.96
N TYR A 234 11.82 17.89 2.06
CA TYR A 234 10.36 17.77 2.10
C TYR A 234 9.87 17.20 3.43
N PHE A 235 10.43 16.08 3.90
CA PHE A 235 9.99 15.48 5.18
C PHE A 235 10.37 16.35 6.39
N GLN A 236 11.51 17.02 6.38
CA GLN A 236 11.87 17.98 7.43
C GLN A 236 10.85 19.12 7.50
N THR A 237 10.56 19.75 6.36
CA THR A 237 9.59 20.85 6.25
C THR A 237 8.18 20.37 6.61
N LEU A 238 7.83 19.15 6.21
CA LEU A 238 6.53 18.54 6.51
C LEU A 238 6.29 18.34 8.01
N ARG A 239 7.32 17.97 8.78
CA ARG A 239 7.22 17.85 10.24
C ARG A 239 6.99 19.22 10.90
N VAL A 240 7.69 20.25 10.45
CA VAL A 240 7.45 21.63 10.92
C VAL A 240 6.06 22.12 10.53
N SER A 241 5.60 21.79 9.31
CA SER A 241 4.26 22.13 8.83
C SER A 241 3.15 21.51 9.68
N ARG A 242 3.34 20.29 10.16
CA ARG A 242 2.40 19.62 11.08
C ARG A 242 2.27 20.38 12.41
N GLU A 243 3.39 20.80 13.00
CA GLU A 243 3.42 21.52 14.27
C GLU A 243 2.79 22.92 14.15
N SER A 244 3.08 23.62 13.07
CA SER A 244 2.57 24.97 12.79
C SER A 244 1.17 24.98 12.14
N SER A 245 0.65 23.83 11.72
CA SER A 245 -0.57 23.71 10.89
C SER A 245 -0.52 24.51 9.58
N ASN A 246 0.68 24.86 9.10
CA ASN A 246 0.90 25.59 7.86
C ASN A 246 1.75 24.74 6.87
N TYR A 247 1.13 24.27 5.81
CA TYR A 247 1.72 23.36 4.83
C TYR A 247 2.30 24.07 3.58
N SER A 248 2.30 25.39 3.52
CA SER A 248 2.69 26.14 2.31
C SER A 248 4.07 25.74 1.78
N GLN A 249 5.09 25.69 2.65
CA GLN A 249 6.45 25.32 2.25
C GLN A 249 6.59 23.86 1.79
N SER A 250 5.92 22.93 2.47
CA SER A 250 5.91 21.53 2.04
C SER A 250 5.15 21.33 0.72
N GLU A 251 4.14 22.13 0.45
CA GLU A 251 3.43 22.15 -0.83
C GLU A 251 4.29 22.68 -1.97
N GLU A 252 5.08 23.73 -1.74
CA GLU A 252 6.06 24.25 -2.71
C GLU A 252 7.09 23.17 -3.09
N LEU A 253 7.55 22.38 -2.12
CA LEU A 253 8.47 21.27 -2.39
C LEU A 253 7.79 20.14 -3.17
N LEU A 254 6.50 19.83 -2.91
CA LEU A 254 5.74 18.89 -3.74
C LEU A 254 5.59 19.37 -5.18
N GLU A 255 5.27 20.65 -5.39
CA GLU A 255 5.22 21.23 -6.72
C GLU A 255 6.59 21.23 -7.41
N SER A 256 7.67 21.44 -6.67
CA SER A 256 9.04 21.28 -7.18
C SER A 256 9.31 19.85 -7.67
N ILE A 257 8.91 18.83 -6.88
CA ILE A 257 9.04 17.41 -7.29
C ILE A 257 8.22 17.15 -8.55
N LYS A 258 6.98 17.62 -8.62
CA LYS A 258 6.14 17.53 -9.82
C LYS A 258 6.79 18.24 -11.02
N GLY A 259 7.37 19.42 -10.81
CA GLY A 259 8.11 20.15 -11.85
C GLY A 259 9.29 19.36 -12.40
N TYR A 260 10.04 18.68 -11.53
CA TYR A 260 11.12 17.78 -11.93
C TYR A 260 10.60 16.59 -12.76
N GLN A 261 9.48 15.98 -12.34
CA GLN A 261 8.82 14.90 -13.07
C GLN A 261 8.37 15.34 -14.46
N VAL A 262 7.78 16.52 -14.58
CA VAL A 262 7.37 17.09 -15.89
C VAL A 262 8.58 17.38 -16.76
N LYS A 263 9.67 17.93 -16.19
CA LYS A 263 10.88 18.31 -16.95
C LYS A 263 11.56 17.11 -17.62
N TYR A 264 11.67 15.99 -16.90
CA TYR A 264 12.46 14.85 -17.36
C TYR A 264 11.63 13.58 -17.67
N GLY A 265 10.35 13.56 -17.32
CA GLY A 265 9.46 12.42 -17.53
C GLY A 265 8.28 12.72 -18.45
N SER A 266 8.27 13.86 -19.18
CA SER A 266 7.15 14.32 -20.01
C SER A 266 6.63 13.27 -20.99
N ASP A 267 7.51 12.44 -21.53
CA ASP A 267 7.18 11.46 -22.59
C ASP A 267 6.22 10.36 -22.08
N VAL A 268 6.28 10.05 -20.80
CA VAL A 268 5.49 8.97 -20.18
C VAL A 268 4.57 9.47 -19.08
N MET A 269 4.68 10.74 -18.67
CA MET A 269 3.90 11.28 -17.58
C MET A 269 2.41 11.41 -17.97
N PRO A 270 1.46 10.86 -17.19
CA PRO A 270 0.05 11.03 -17.46
C PRO A 270 -0.39 12.49 -17.24
N SER A 271 -1.37 12.94 -18.00
CA SER A 271 -1.98 14.28 -17.82
C SER A 271 -2.63 14.41 -16.44
N ASP A 272 -2.75 15.63 -15.93
CA ASP A 272 -3.42 15.91 -14.64
C ASP A 272 -4.88 15.42 -14.63
N LEU A 273 -5.56 15.45 -15.79
CA LEU A 273 -6.89 14.87 -15.94
C LEU A 273 -6.87 13.34 -15.75
N LYS A 274 -5.91 12.65 -16.37
CA LYS A 274 -5.76 11.18 -16.20
C LYS A 274 -5.44 10.81 -14.76
N ILE A 275 -4.51 11.54 -14.11
CA ILE A 275 -4.19 11.37 -12.68
C ILE A 275 -5.44 11.53 -11.80
N SER A 276 -6.18 12.62 -12.01
CA SER A 276 -7.38 12.91 -11.21
C SER A 276 -8.48 11.86 -11.44
N SER A 277 -8.66 11.43 -12.69
CA SER A 277 -9.64 10.39 -13.07
C SER A 277 -9.28 9.05 -12.42
N GLU A 278 -8.01 8.66 -12.39
CA GLU A 278 -7.57 7.43 -11.72
C GLU A 278 -7.83 7.48 -10.21
N ILE A 279 -7.53 8.62 -9.56
CA ILE A 279 -7.80 8.82 -8.13
C ILE A 279 -9.31 8.74 -7.83
N ILE A 280 -10.15 9.38 -8.65
CA ILE A 280 -11.62 9.33 -8.49
C ILE A 280 -12.12 7.91 -8.70
N TYR A 281 -11.65 7.21 -9.73
CA TYR A 281 -12.02 5.84 -10.01
C TYR A 281 -11.70 4.91 -8.84
N ASN A 282 -10.50 5.01 -8.28
CA ASN A 282 -10.07 4.21 -7.12
C ASN A 282 -10.91 4.51 -5.86
N LYS A 283 -11.24 5.78 -5.61
CA LYS A 283 -12.11 6.17 -4.48
C LYS A 283 -13.55 5.72 -4.67
N ALA A 284 -14.03 5.75 -5.90
CA ALA A 284 -15.40 5.34 -6.23
C ALA A 284 -15.63 3.84 -5.98
N ASP A 285 -14.60 2.99 -6.15
CA ASP A 285 -14.66 1.53 -5.97
C ASP A 285 -15.94 0.93 -6.60
N ILE A 286 -16.22 1.34 -7.84
CA ILE A 286 -17.50 1.18 -8.51
C ILE A 286 -17.97 -0.28 -8.50
N PHE A 287 -17.11 -1.21 -8.94
CA PHE A 287 -17.52 -2.61 -9.09
C PHE A 287 -17.82 -3.30 -7.76
N ASN A 288 -17.05 -3.00 -6.69
CA ASN A 288 -17.31 -3.56 -5.37
C ASN A 288 -18.60 -3.00 -4.75
N ARG A 289 -18.92 -1.73 -5.02
CA ARG A 289 -20.22 -1.15 -4.61
C ARG A 289 -21.37 -1.74 -5.41
N LEU A 290 -21.25 -1.85 -6.73
CA LEU A 290 -22.27 -2.45 -7.61
C LEU A 290 -22.54 -3.90 -7.21
N TYR A 291 -21.50 -4.71 -6.95
CA TYR A 291 -21.67 -6.08 -6.48
C TYR A 291 -22.56 -6.17 -5.24
N LYS A 292 -22.31 -5.31 -4.23
CA LYS A 292 -23.10 -5.29 -2.99
C LYS A 292 -24.56 -4.89 -3.24
N TRP A 293 -24.79 -3.90 -4.10
CA TRP A 293 -26.12 -3.47 -4.47
C TRP A 293 -26.88 -4.53 -5.25
N TYR A 294 -26.25 -5.20 -6.22
CA TYR A 294 -26.88 -6.30 -6.94
C TYR A 294 -27.27 -7.45 -6.01
N LEU A 295 -26.39 -7.81 -5.08
CA LEU A 295 -26.68 -8.86 -4.11
C LEU A 295 -27.86 -8.48 -3.20
N LEU A 296 -27.90 -7.24 -2.70
CA LEU A 296 -28.98 -6.73 -1.86
C LEU A 296 -30.32 -6.70 -2.64
N LEU A 297 -30.33 -6.11 -3.82
CA LEU A 297 -31.54 -5.98 -4.65
C LEU A 297 -32.03 -7.35 -5.12
N GLY A 298 -31.14 -8.24 -5.54
CA GLY A 298 -31.52 -9.60 -5.95
C GLY A 298 -32.14 -10.40 -4.82
N PHE A 299 -31.56 -10.33 -3.61
CA PHE A 299 -32.12 -10.97 -2.42
C PHE A 299 -33.47 -10.36 -2.02
N SER A 300 -33.60 -9.02 -2.06
CA SER A 300 -34.87 -8.32 -1.78
C SER A 300 -35.93 -8.69 -2.78
N LEU A 301 -35.60 -8.77 -4.07
CA LEU A 301 -36.52 -9.19 -5.12
C LEU A 301 -37.03 -10.61 -4.88
N LEU A 302 -36.14 -11.55 -4.55
CA LEU A 302 -36.48 -12.93 -4.22
C LEU A 302 -37.49 -12.99 -3.06
N LEU A 303 -37.23 -12.26 -1.97
CA LEU A 303 -38.15 -12.22 -0.82
C LEU A 303 -39.51 -11.64 -1.18
N ILE A 304 -39.57 -10.56 -1.97
CA ILE A 304 -40.84 -9.95 -2.39
C ILE A 304 -41.63 -10.90 -3.27
N LEU A 305 -41.00 -11.63 -4.19
CA LEU A 305 -41.66 -12.63 -5.03
C LEU A 305 -42.26 -13.77 -4.20
N ILE A 306 -41.52 -14.25 -3.18
CA ILE A 306 -42.03 -15.27 -2.27
C ILE A 306 -43.24 -14.74 -1.48
N LEU A 307 -43.16 -13.52 -0.95
CA LEU A 307 -44.27 -12.91 -0.23
C LEU A 307 -45.52 -12.70 -1.12
N GLN A 308 -45.33 -12.37 -2.40
CA GLN A 308 -46.39 -12.19 -3.38
C GLN A 308 -47.18 -13.50 -3.63
N ILE A 309 -46.51 -14.67 -3.59
CA ILE A 309 -47.17 -15.98 -3.71
C ILE A 309 -48.22 -16.18 -2.61
N PHE A 310 -47.92 -15.71 -1.39
CA PHE A 310 -48.83 -15.87 -0.25
C PHE A 310 -49.87 -14.74 -0.14
N ASN A 311 -49.61 -13.58 -0.75
CA ASN A 311 -50.47 -12.41 -0.61
C ASN A 311 -50.32 -11.49 -1.83
N ASP A 312 -51.13 -11.67 -2.82
CA ASP A 312 -51.08 -10.88 -4.06
C ASP A 312 -51.71 -9.48 -3.87
N LYS A 313 -50.87 -8.54 -3.39
CA LYS A 313 -51.22 -7.12 -3.24
C LYS A 313 -50.53 -6.29 -4.34
N LYS A 314 -51.27 -5.31 -4.88
CA LYS A 314 -50.71 -4.32 -5.83
C LYS A 314 -49.41 -3.66 -5.36
N PHE A 315 -49.24 -3.56 -4.04
CA PHE A 315 -48.03 -3.03 -3.41
C PHE A 315 -46.75 -3.79 -3.79
N TYR A 316 -46.80 -5.14 -3.85
CA TYR A 316 -45.61 -5.94 -4.23
C TYR A 316 -45.23 -5.70 -5.70
N ASN A 317 -46.20 -5.54 -6.60
CA ASN A 317 -45.95 -5.21 -8.01
C ASN A 317 -45.21 -3.86 -8.16
N ILE A 318 -45.54 -2.87 -7.33
CA ILE A 318 -44.87 -1.58 -7.32
C ILE A 318 -43.43 -1.73 -6.85
N LEU A 319 -43.18 -2.46 -5.76
CA LEU A 319 -41.86 -2.72 -5.24
C LEU A 319 -40.97 -3.46 -6.25
N ILE A 320 -41.50 -4.49 -6.91
CA ILE A 320 -40.78 -5.22 -7.95
C ILE A 320 -40.31 -4.27 -9.05
N LYS A 321 -41.22 -3.42 -9.57
CA LYS A 321 -40.87 -2.43 -10.61
C LYS A 321 -39.78 -1.44 -10.15
N ILE A 322 -39.85 -0.98 -8.91
CA ILE A 322 -38.82 -0.09 -8.34
C ILE A 322 -37.46 -0.80 -8.35
N ILE A 323 -37.40 -2.05 -7.90
CA ILE A 323 -36.16 -2.84 -7.87
C ILE A 323 -35.66 -3.09 -9.30
N GLU A 324 -36.51 -3.46 -10.24
CA GLU A 324 -36.16 -3.65 -11.65
C GLU A 324 -35.52 -2.38 -12.25
N TYR A 325 -36.18 -1.22 -12.11
CA TYR A 325 -35.60 0.05 -12.60
C TYR A 325 -34.31 0.40 -11.94
N THR A 326 -34.15 0.11 -10.63
CA THR A 326 -32.90 0.33 -9.92
C THR A 326 -31.80 -0.58 -10.48
N ILE A 327 -32.10 -1.87 -10.76
CA ILE A 327 -31.15 -2.81 -11.38
C ILE A 327 -30.74 -2.32 -12.78
N TYR A 328 -31.69 -1.85 -13.61
CA TYR A 328 -31.35 -1.28 -14.93
C TYR A 328 -30.45 -0.05 -14.81
N PHE A 329 -30.72 0.85 -13.87
CA PHE A 329 -29.84 2.00 -13.61
C PHE A 329 -28.43 1.57 -13.20
N LEU A 330 -28.30 0.62 -12.26
CA LEU A 330 -27.00 0.08 -11.85
C LEU A 330 -26.28 -0.62 -13.01
N PHE A 331 -27.03 -1.26 -13.91
CA PHE A 331 -26.46 -1.90 -15.10
C PHE A 331 -25.78 -0.90 -16.02
N ILE A 332 -26.31 0.31 -16.19
CA ILE A 332 -25.70 1.38 -16.97
C ILE A 332 -24.38 1.86 -16.35
N LEU A 333 -24.20 1.76 -15.02
CA LEU A 333 -22.96 2.14 -14.36
C LEU A 333 -21.80 1.17 -14.65
N ASN A 334 -22.06 -0.09 -15.04
CA ASN A 334 -21.01 -1.04 -15.38
C ASN A 334 -20.18 -0.61 -16.61
N PRO A 335 -20.76 -0.33 -17.79
CA PRO A 335 -19.99 0.13 -18.95
C PRO A 335 -19.29 1.46 -18.68
N ILE A 336 -19.87 2.36 -17.87
CA ILE A 336 -19.20 3.61 -17.46
C ILE A 336 -17.95 3.29 -16.65
N GLY A 337 -18.04 2.36 -15.69
CA GLY A 337 -16.87 1.89 -14.91
C GLY A 337 -15.81 1.22 -15.79
N LEU A 338 -16.20 0.44 -16.79
CA LEU A 338 -15.26 -0.18 -17.75
C LEU A 338 -14.59 0.87 -18.65
N ALA A 339 -15.35 1.83 -19.17
CA ALA A 339 -14.82 2.92 -19.99
C ALA A 339 -13.82 3.78 -19.18
N ALA A 340 -14.15 4.11 -17.93
CA ALA A 340 -13.23 4.81 -17.04
C ALA A 340 -11.94 4.00 -16.81
N ARG A 341 -12.04 2.69 -16.61
CA ARG A 341 -10.88 1.81 -16.45
C ARG A 341 -10.00 1.78 -17.72
N TRP A 342 -10.59 1.74 -18.90
CA TRP A 342 -9.84 1.80 -20.16
C TRP A 342 -9.14 3.13 -20.34
N TYR A 343 -9.78 4.23 -19.97
CA TYR A 343 -9.18 5.56 -20.06
C TYR A 343 -7.94 5.71 -19.18
N ILE A 344 -7.95 5.14 -17.97
CA ILE A 344 -6.83 5.25 -17.01
C ILE A 344 -5.74 4.19 -17.22
N ALA A 345 -6.03 3.07 -17.90
CA ALA A 345 -5.03 2.05 -18.21
C ALA A 345 -4.05 2.52 -19.27
#